data_9b1fe8da0e909af9fb3766f82d620b22
#
_entry.id   9b1fe8da0e909af9fb3766f82d620b22
#
_cell.length_a   1.000
_cell.length_b   1.000
_cell.length_c   1.000
_cell.angle_alpha   90.00
_cell.angle_beta   90.00
_cell.angle_gamma   90.00
#
_symmetry.space_group_name_H-M   'P 1'
#
loop_
_entity.id
_entity.type
_entity.pdbx_description
1 polymer ?
#
loop_
_entity_poly.entity_id
_entity_poly.type
_entity_poly.pdbx_seq_one_letter_code
_entity_poly.pdbx_strand_id
1 'polypeptide(L)'
;MKTLISLLAALFLLPSCARAQDMSGHHHGAPSPADAVETQEWAKQRLAKSSRHQEWVKVKNGNREVNSFVVYPEVKTKATAVIVIHEIFGMSDWIQSLTDQLAEAGYVAIAPDLLSGMGPNGGGTSSMDRTAVGQAIRDLPPDQITADLSAVADYVSKLPASNGKIVVTGYCWGGGQSFRFATNRPDIKAAL
;
A
#
# COMPACT_ATOMS: atom_id res chain seq x y z
N MET A 1 -72.25 -43.75 7.64
CA MET A 1 -71.07 -44.60 7.41
C MET A 1 -69.84 -43.71 7.56
N LYS A 2 -69.18 -43.84 8.70
CA LYS A 2 -68.04 -43.01 9.09
C LYS A 2 -66.81 -43.93 9.15
N THR A 3 -65.87 -43.76 8.24
CA THR A 3 -64.63 -44.52 8.25
C THR A 3 -63.56 -43.65 8.89
N LEU A 4 -63.04 -44.10 10.05
CA LEU A 4 -61.93 -43.59 10.79
C LEU A 4 -60.65 -44.07 10.10
N ILE A 5 -59.76 -43.15 9.72
CA ILE A 5 -58.40 -43.43 9.28
C ILE A 5 -57.46 -43.09 10.42
N SER A 6 -56.90 -44.12 11.05
CA SER A 6 -55.84 -43.99 12.05
C SER A 6 -54.50 -43.66 11.35
N LEU A 7 -53.89 -42.53 11.74
CA LEU A 7 -52.55 -42.13 11.32
C LEU A 7 -51.54 -42.66 12.33
N LEU A 8 -50.77 -43.69 11.95
CA LEU A 8 -49.65 -44.19 12.71
C LEU A 8 -48.45 -43.25 12.49
N ALA A 9 -48.06 -42.51 13.49
CA ALA A 9 -46.83 -41.75 13.48
C ALA A 9 -45.64 -42.66 13.84
N ALA A 10 -44.87 -43.04 12.87
CA ALA A 10 -43.60 -43.75 13.08
C ALA A 10 -42.51 -42.73 13.43
N LEU A 11 -42.09 -42.76 14.70
CA LEU A 11 -40.99 -41.94 15.24
C LEU A 11 -39.67 -42.62 14.85
N PHE A 12 -39.01 -42.12 13.80
CA PHE A 12 -37.66 -42.54 13.44
C PHE A 12 -36.65 -41.83 14.37
N LEU A 13 -36.17 -42.53 15.36
CA LEU A 13 -34.98 -42.17 16.12
C LEU A 13 -33.74 -42.42 15.25
N LEU A 14 -33.20 -41.39 14.64
CA LEU A 14 -31.86 -41.41 14.04
C LEU A 14 -30.81 -41.29 15.14
N PRO A 15 -29.80 -42.16 15.21
CA PRO A 15 -28.69 -41.95 16.10
C PRO A 15 -27.83 -40.82 15.55
N SER A 16 -27.81 -39.69 16.27
CA SER A 16 -26.83 -38.63 16.06
C SER A 16 -25.43 -39.13 16.36
N CYS A 17 -24.77 -39.64 15.35
CA CYS A 17 -23.33 -39.84 15.39
C CYS A 17 -22.68 -38.46 15.22
N ALA A 18 -22.56 -37.71 16.31
CA ALA A 18 -21.73 -36.54 16.37
C ALA A 18 -20.26 -36.99 16.25
N ARG A 19 -19.78 -37.07 15.01
CA ARG A 19 -18.37 -37.20 14.73
C ARG A 19 -17.77 -35.82 14.98
N ALA A 20 -17.21 -35.66 16.17
CA ALA A 20 -16.34 -34.53 16.45
C ALA A 20 -15.22 -34.58 15.40
N GLN A 21 -15.30 -33.73 14.39
CA GLN A 21 -14.15 -33.47 13.52
C GLN A 21 -13.14 -32.78 14.39
N ASP A 22 -12.03 -33.46 14.60
CA ASP A 22 -10.82 -32.89 15.16
C ASP A 22 -10.35 -31.77 14.23
N MET A 23 -10.68 -30.53 14.62
CA MET A 23 -10.21 -29.30 13.98
C MET A 23 -8.85 -28.90 14.56
N SER A 24 -8.03 -29.89 14.97
CA SER A 24 -6.64 -29.68 15.32
C SER A 24 -5.81 -29.66 14.05
N GLY A 25 -5.63 -28.53 13.47
CA GLY A 25 -4.66 -28.44 12.41
C GLY A 25 -4.97 -27.34 11.42
N HIS A 26 -4.66 -26.15 11.79
CA HIS A 26 -4.00 -25.07 11.09
C HIS A 26 -4.28 -23.78 11.87
N HIS A 27 -3.72 -23.71 13.07
CA HIS A 27 -3.38 -22.40 13.60
C HIS A 27 -2.31 -21.83 12.65
N HIS A 28 -2.76 -21.11 11.62
CA HIS A 28 -1.92 -20.05 11.07
C HIS A 28 -1.78 -19.03 12.20
N GLY A 29 -0.78 -19.26 13.06
CA GLY A 29 -0.36 -18.26 14.02
C GLY A 29 -0.12 -16.99 13.23
N ALA A 30 -0.53 -15.83 13.77
CA ALA A 30 -0.16 -14.57 13.16
C ALA A 30 1.35 -14.60 12.89
N PRO A 31 1.79 -14.22 11.66
CA PRO A 31 3.20 -14.28 11.31
C PRO A 31 4.01 -13.53 12.36
N SER A 32 5.12 -14.14 12.81
CA SER A 32 6.03 -13.48 13.73
C SER A 32 6.58 -12.20 13.08
N PRO A 33 7.15 -11.25 13.84
CA PRO A 33 7.84 -10.11 13.24
C PRO A 33 8.95 -10.51 12.26
N ALA A 34 9.58 -11.68 12.45
CA ALA A 34 10.52 -12.27 11.50
C ALA A 34 9.81 -12.72 10.21
N ASP A 35 8.65 -13.38 10.32
CA ASP A 35 7.85 -13.80 9.17
C ASP A 35 7.32 -12.61 8.37
N ALA A 36 7.08 -11.47 9.02
CA ALA A 36 6.67 -10.24 8.36
C ALA A 36 7.82 -9.60 7.53
N VAL A 37 9.07 -9.87 7.88
CA VAL A 37 10.23 -9.52 7.04
C VAL A 37 10.34 -10.51 5.87
N GLU A 38 10.12 -11.77 6.10
CA GLU A 38 10.13 -12.82 5.09
C GLU A 38 9.00 -12.62 4.04
N THR A 39 7.83 -12.15 4.46
CA THR A 39 6.71 -11.84 3.54
C THR A 39 7.00 -10.72 2.55
N GLN A 40 8.06 -9.94 2.72
CA GLN A 40 8.46 -8.91 1.76
C GLN A 40 9.55 -9.37 0.77
N GLU A 41 10.18 -10.51 0.98
CA GLU A 41 11.19 -11.04 0.07
C GLU A 41 10.62 -11.28 -1.34
N TRP A 42 9.38 -11.72 -1.45
CA TRP A 42 8.69 -11.83 -2.73
C TRP A 42 8.56 -10.48 -3.45
N ALA A 43 8.37 -9.38 -2.70
CA ALA A 43 8.25 -8.03 -3.26
C ALA A 43 9.60 -7.57 -3.84
N LYS A 44 10.71 -7.82 -3.13
CA LYS A 44 12.08 -7.58 -3.65
C LYS A 44 12.34 -8.38 -4.91
N GLN A 45 12.00 -9.67 -4.90
CA GLN A 45 12.22 -10.54 -6.05
C GLN A 45 11.39 -10.11 -7.25
N ARG A 46 10.14 -9.65 -7.03
CA ARG A 46 9.31 -9.09 -8.10
C ARG A 46 9.95 -7.82 -8.67
N LEU A 47 10.36 -6.91 -7.81
CA LEU A 47 10.99 -5.66 -8.21
C LEU A 47 12.29 -5.88 -8.98
N ALA A 48 13.13 -6.80 -8.52
CA ALA A 48 14.39 -7.16 -9.19
C ALA A 48 14.21 -7.79 -10.59
N LYS A 49 13.04 -8.36 -10.87
CA LYS A 49 12.69 -8.95 -12.17
C LYS A 49 12.00 -7.95 -13.11
N SER A 50 11.67 -6.77 -12.63
CA SER A 50 11.01 -5.76 -13.45
C SER A 50 11.95 -5.24 -14.54
N SER A 51 11.44 -5.16 -15.78
CA SER A 51 12.15 -4.55 -16.92
C SER A 51 12.00 -3.03 -16.98
N ARG A 52 11.09 -2.47 -16.19
CA ARG A 52 10.75 -1.05 -16.20
C ARG A 52 11.89 -0.21 -15.62
N HIS A 53 12.05 1.01 -16.15
CA HIS A 53 12.98 1.97 -15.59
C HIS A 53 12.53 2.40 -14.19
N GLN A 54 13.41 2.20 -13.22
CA GLN A 54 13.22 2.50 -11.82
C GLN A 54 14.34 3.40 -11.33
N GLU A 55 14.01 4.46 -10.62
CA GLU A 55 15.02 5.36 -10.04
C GLU A 55 14.58 5.98 -8.71
N TRP A 56 15.56 6.36 -7.92
CA TRP A 56 15.34 7.19 -6.75
C TRP A 56 15.68 8.63 -7.08
N VAL A 57 14.75 9.52 -6.79
CA VAL A 57 14.92 10.97 -7.01
C VAL A 57 14.75 11.71 -5.69
N LYS A 58 15.39 12.87 -5.61
CA LYS A 58 15.24 13.81 -4.49
C LYS A 58 14.34 14.95 -4.91
N VAL A 59 13.12 14.96 -4.42
CA VAL A 59 12.16 16.02 -4.67
C VAL A 59 12.34 17.13 -3.62
N LYS A 60 12.63 18.36 -4.07
CA LYS A 60 12.82 19.49 -3.17
C LYS A 60 11.49 20.06 -2.70
N ASN A 61 11.37 20.26 -1.39
CA ASN A 61 10.31 20.99 -0.72
C ASN A 61 10.94 22.03 0.21
N GLY A 62 11.18 23.25 -0.28
CA GLY A 62 11.97 24.24 0.43
C GLY A 62 13.38 23.75 0.71
N ASN A 63 13.75 23.71 1.99
CA ASN A 63 15.05 23.21 2.45
C ASN A 63 15.07 21.68 2.69
N ARG A 64 13.94 21.01 2.49
CA ARG A 64 13.78 19.58 2.66
C ARG A 64 13.92 18.85 1.31
N GLU A 65 14.52 17.68 1.31
CA GLU A 65 14.56 16.76 0.19
C GLU A 65 13.75 15.52 0.53
N VAL A 66 12.76 15.19 -0.30
CA VAL A 66 11.93 13.98 -0.16
C VAL A 66 12.46 12.92 -1.14
N ASN A 67 13.11 11.88 -0.62
CA ASN A 67 13.53 10.75 -1.42
C ASN A 67 12.28 10.04 -1.97
N SER A 68 12.19 9.87 -3.26
CA SER A 68 11.01 9.31 -3.90
C SER A 68 11.42 8.24 -4.90
N PHE A 69 10.75 7.10 -4.85
CA PHE A 69 10.95 6.02 -5.80
C PHE A 69 10.02 6.22 -6.98
N VAL A 70 10.58 6.32 -8.18
CA VAL A 70 9.85 6.53 -9.43
C VAL A 70 10.00 5.33 -10.33
N VAL A 71 8.88 4.89 -10.92
CA VAL A 71 8.87 3.85 -11.95
C VAL A 71 8.09 4.34 -13.17
N TYR A 72 8.67 4.11 -14.32
CA TYR A 72 8.12 4.55 -15.61
C TYR A 72 7.43 3.39 -16.33
N PRO A 73 6.25 3.62 -16.92
CA PRO A 73 5.56 2.60 -17.68
C PRO A 73 6.24 2.38 -19.05
N GLU A 74 6.14 1.17 -19.57
CA GLU A 74 6.58 0.83 -20.93
C GLU A 74 5.49 1.17 -21.96
N VAL A 75 5.14 2.45 -22.07
CA VAL A 75 4.13 2.96 -23.00
C VAL A 75 4.69 4.02 -23.93
N LYS A 76 4.09 4.16 -25.13
CA LYS A 76 4.54 5.13 -26.14
C LYS A 76 4.00 6.54 -25.92
N THR A 77 2.97 6.70 -25.11
CA THR A 77 2.29 7.97 -24.86
C THR A 77 2.53 8.45 -23.46
N LYS A 78 2.36 9.75 -23.23
CA LYS A 78 2.41 10.31 -21.88
C LYS A 78 1.32 9.72 -21.01
N ALA A 79 1.68 9.31 -19.79
CA ALA A 79 0.80 8.61 -18.86
C ALA A 79 0.34 9.51 -17.70
N THR A 80 -0.78 9.14 -17.09
CA THR A 80 -1.22 9.75 -15.84
C THR A 80 -0.25 9.36 -14.72
N ALA A 81 0.08 10.31 -13.85
CA ALA A 81 0.93 10.06 -12.69
C ALA A 81 0.10 9.56 -11.50
N VAL A 82 0.64 8.56 -10.78
CA VAL A 82 0.07 8.05 -9.53
C VAL A 82 1.07 8.25 -8.40
N ILE A 83 0.67 9.03 -7.39
CA ILE A 83 1.43 9.16 -6.14
C ILE A 83 0.98 8.04 -5.20
N VAL A 84 1.91 7.25 -4.71
CA VAL A 84 1.68 6.12 -3.81
C VAL A 84 2.11 6.52 -2.40
N ILE A 85 1.16 6.68 -1.50
CA ILE A 85 1.44 7.01 -0.10
C ILE A 85 1.57 5.71 0.70
N HIS A 86 2.74 5.53 1.30
CA HIS A 86 3.08 4.34 2.07
C HIS A 86 2.21 4.18 3.33
N GLU A 87 2.25 3.00 3.89
CA GLU A 87 1.60 2.62 5.13
C GLU A 87 2.47 2.95 6.37
N ILE A 88 2.07 2.44 7.55
CA ILE A 88 2.77 2.66 8.83
C ILE A 88 4.21 2.10 8.88
N PHE A 89 4.64 1.35 7.89
CA PHE A 89 6.00 0.80 7.80
C PHE A 89 6.92 1.61 6.90
N GLY A 90 6.46 2.78 6.42
CA GLY A 90 7.25 3.65 5.55
C GLY A 90 7.47 3.09 4.16
N MET A 91 8.62 3.44 3.56
CA MET A 91 9.01 3.02 2.21
C MET A 91 9.51 1.57 2.21
N SER A 92 8.58 0.63 2.38
CA SER A 92 8.85 -0.80 2.40
C SER A 92 9.07 -1.37 0.98
N ASP A 93 9.63 -2.58 0.89
CA ASP A 93 9.80 -3.29 -0.39
C ASP A 93 8.45 -3.56 -1.06
N TRP A 94 7.40 -3.77 -0.26
CA TRP A 94 6.03 -3.92 -0.77
C TRP A 94 5.54 -2.66 -1.47
N ILE A 95 5.74 -1.48 -0.88
CA ILE A 95 5.36 -0.19 -1.50
C ILE A 95 6.14 0.03 -2.79
N GLN A 96 7.43 -0.29 -2.82
CA GLN A 96 8.23 -0.19 -4.05
C GLN A 96 7.71 -1.16 -5.14
N SER A 97 7.42 -2.42 -4.77
CA SER A 97 6.85 -3.40 -5.69
C SER A 97 5.46 -3.00 -6.19
N LEU A 98 4.64 -2.39 -5.35
CA LEU A 98 3.33 -1.86 -5.73
C LEU A 98 3.45 -0.68 -6.70
N THR A 99 4.43 0.20 -6.45
CA THR A 99 4.74 1.32 -7.37
C THR A 99 5.12 0.80 -8.74
N ASP A 100 5.91 -0.27 -8.80
CA ASP A 100 6.26 -0.95 -10.05
C ASP A 100 5.03 -1.58 -10.74
N GLN A 101 4.11 -2.18 -9.98
CA GLN A 101 2.86 -2.74 -10.53
C GLN A 101 1.94 -1.67 -11.13
N LEU A 102 1.89 -0.49 -10.54
CA LEU A 102 1.16 0.63 -11.12
C LEU A 102 1.81 1.11 -12.43
N ALA A 103 3.12 1.08 -12.52
CA ALA A 103 3.81 1.36 -13.77
C ALA A 103 3.58 0.25 -14.82
N GLU A 104 3.50 -1.02 -14.40
CA GLU A 104 3.07 -2.14 -15.26
C GLU A 104 1.66 -1.90 -15.84
N ALA A 105 0.77 -1.31 -15.05
CA ALA A 105 -0.58 -0.93 -15.48
C ALA A 105 -0.64 0.33 -16.35
N GLY A 106 0.51 0.93 -16.70
CA GLY A 106 0.61 2.05 -17.64
C GLY A 106 0.64 3.45 -17.01
N TYR A 107 0.89 3.59 -15.71
CA TYR A 107 1.00 4.87 -15.02
C TYR A 107 2.46 5.25 -14.78
N VAL A 108 2.77 6.55 -14.76
CA VAL A 108 4.00 7.01 -14.09
C VAL A 108 3.75 6.93 -12.60
N ALA A 109 4.44 6.03 -11.90
CA ALA A 109 4.21 5.83 -10.47
C ALA A 109 5.35 6.41 -9.63
N ILE A 110 5.02 7.13 -8.55
CA ILE A 110 5.98 7.73 -7.63
C ILE A 110 5.56 7.50 -6.18
N ALA A 111 6.47 6.95 -5.39
CA ALA A 111 6.27 6.74 -3.97
C ALA A 111 7.27 7.58 -3.17
N PRO A 112 6.84 8.64 -2.48
CA PRO A 112 7.69 9.43 -1.59
C PRO A 112 7.95 8.71 -0.28
N ASP A 113 9.19 8.71 0.20
CA ASP A 113 9.53 8.40 1.58
C ASP A 113 9.29 9.64 2.45
N LEU A 114 8.11 9.71 3.06
CA LEU A 114 7.73 10.85 3.90
C LEU A 114 8.58 10.99 5.18
N LEU A 115 9.37 9.96 5.52
CA LEU A 115 10.36 9.99 6.60
C LEU A 115 11.75 10.47 6.15
N SER A 116 11.91 10.92 4.91
CA SER A 116 13.19 11.47 4.42
C SER A 116 13.76 12.51 5.35
N GLY A 117 15.03 12.38 5.71
CA GLY A 117 15.73 13.29 6.62
C GLY A 117 15.44 13.08 8.11
N MET A 118 14.54 12.20 8.50
CA MET A 118 14.16 11.96 9.90
C MET A 118 14.94 10.82 10.56
N GLY A 119 15.58 9.99 9.76
CA GLY A 119 16.39 8.89 10.27
C GLY A 119 17.82 9.31 10.64
N PRO A 120 18.60 8.39 11.22
CA PRO A 120 20.00 8.61 11.52
C PRO A 120 20.79 9.16 10.31
N ASN A 121 21.67 10.12 10.57
CA ASN A 121 22.49 10.78 9.54
C ASN A 121 21.68 11.42 8.38
N GLY A 122 20.45 11.85 8.65
CA GLY A 122 19.59 12.43 7.63
C GLY A 122 18.99 11.41 6.66
N GLY A 123 19.00 10.13 7.02
CA GLY A 123 18.34 9.07 6.25
C GLY A 123 16.81 9.11 6.33
N GLY A 124 16.16 8.18 5.66
CA GLY A 124 14.72 7.98 5.71
C GLY A 124 14.35 6.62 6.32
N THR A 125 13.26 6.03 5.84
CA THR A 125 12.75 4.73 6.30
C THR A 125 13.83 3.65 6.40
N SER A 126 14.69 3.52 5.39
CA SER A 126 15.72 2.47 5.33
C SER A 126 16.82 2.57 6.39
N SER A 127 16.92 3.72 7.07
CA SER A 127 17.92 3.96 8.13
C SER A 127 17.36 3.78 9.54
N MET A 128 16.10 3.38 9.66
CA MET A 128 15.38 3.23 10.94
C MET A 128 14.99 1.77 11.16
N ASP A 129 14.89 1.35 12.43
CA ASP A 129 14.20 0.11 12.76
C ASP A 129 12.66 0.27 12.65
N ARG A 130 11.97 -0.86 12.60
CA ARG A 130 10.51 -0.88 12.39
C ARG A 130 9.73 -0.12 13.46
N THR A 131 10.17 -0.14 14.70
CA THR A 131 9.51 0.56 15.81
C THR A 131 9.69 2.07 15.66
N ALA A 132 10.88 2.51 15.34
CA ALA A 132 11.20 3.92 15.09
C ALA A 132 10.43 4.46 13.87
N VAL A 133 10.32 3.68 12.78
CA VAL A 133 9.50 4.03 11.60
C VAL A 133 8.04 4.25 12.01
N GLY A 134 7.44 3.30 12.73
CA GLY A 134 6.04 3.42 13.15
C GLY A 134 5.79 4.61 14.08
N GLN A 135 6.75 4.96 14.94
CA GLN A 135 6.65 6.15 15.79
C GLN A 135 6.79 7.43 14.95
N ALA A 136 7.80 7.51 14.11
CA ALA A 136 8.05 8.68 13.26
C ALA A 136 6.85 8.99 12.35
N ILE A 137 6.18 7.97 11.81
CA ILE A 137 4.98 8.16 10.98
C ILE A 137 3.82 8.75 11.80
N ARG A 138 3.62 8.30 13.04
CA ARG A 138 2.58 8.87 13.92
C ARG A 138 2.85 10.33 14.28
N ASP A 139 4.12 10.68 14.37
CA ASP A 139 4.56 12.02 14.76
C ASP A 139 4.72 13.00 13.58
N LEU A 140 4.53 12.52 12.33
CA LEU A 140 4.60 13.37 11.13
C LEU A 140 3.57 14.51 11.20
N PRO A 141 4.04 15.78 11.12
CA PRO A 141 3.12 16.91 11.08
C PRO A 141 2.26 16.87 9.81
N PRO A 142 0.93 16.99 9.95
CA PRO A 142 0.03 16.93 8.80
C PRO A 142 0.35 17.95 7.70
N ASP A 143 0.81 19.14 8.06
CA ASP A 143 1.15 20.18 7.09
C ASP A 143 2.43 19.86 6.31
N GLN A 144 3.40 19.20 6.97
CA GLN A 144 4.59 18.69 6.29
C GLN A 144 4.21 17.62 5.27
N ILE A 145 3.33 16.67 5.63
CA ILE A 145 2.84 15.65 4.69
C ILE A 145 2.22 16.31 3.47
N THR A 146 1.35 17.30 3.67
CA THR A 146 0.69 18.01 2.57
C THR A 146 1.70 18.75 1.69
N ALA A 147 2.70 19.42 2.29
CA ALA A 147 3.73 20.14 1.56
C ALA A 147 4.64 19.19 0.77
N ASP A 148 5.07 18.09 1.37
CA ASP A 148 5.90 17.07 0.71
C ASP A 148 5.15 16.44 -0.48
N LEU A 149 3.89 16.03 -0.28
CA LEU A 149 3.06 15.48 -1.35
C LEU A 149 2.79 16.50 -2.46
N SER A 150 2.65 17.79 -2.12
CA SER A 150 2.47 18.85 -3.11
C SER A 150 3.72 19.03 -3.97
N ALA A 151 4.89 19.03 -3.36
CA ALA A 151 6.16 19.08 -4.09
C ALA A 151 6.35 17.87 -5.01
N VAL A 152 5.99 16.67 -4.53
CA VAL A 152 6.03 15.43 -5.32
C VAL A 152 5.04 15.49 -6.49
N ALA A 153 3.83 16.00 -6.28
CA ALA A 153 2.85 16.19 -7.33
C ALA A 153 3.34 17.16 -8.42
N ASP A 154 3.93 18.29 -8.01
CA ASP A 154 4.51 19.28 -8.93
C ASP A 154 5.69 18.70 -9.71
N TYR A 155 6.50 17.84 -9.08
CA TYR A 155 7.60 17.17 -9.72
C TYR A 155 7.10 16.16 -10.77
N VAL A 156 6.25 15.23 -10.37
CA VAL A 156 5.82 14.13 -11.25
C VAL A 156 4.96 14.61 -12.41
N SER A 157 4.19 15.68 -12.22
CA SER A 157 3.38 16.28 -13.30
C SER A 157 4.22 16.86 -14.43
N LYS A 158 5.46 17.27 -14.14
CA LYS A 158 6.39 17.90 -15.11
C LYS A 158 7.32 16.90 -15.78
N LEU A 159 7.32 15.63 -15.36
CA LEU A 159 8.13 14.60 -16.01
C LEU A 159 7.77 14.47 -17.50
N PRO A 160 8.74 14.26 -18.40
CA PRO A 160 8.47 14.09 -19.83
C PRO A 160 7.47 12.96 -20.13
N ALA A 161 7.46 11.90 -19.32
CA ALA A 161 6.55 10.78 -19.44
C ALA A 161 5.13 11.06 -18.90
N SER A 162 4.93 12.17 -18.16
CA SER A 162 3.64 12.53 -17.56
C SER A 162 2.77 13.34 -18.52
N ASN A 163 1.46 13.07 -18.50
CA ASN A 163 0.44 13.89 -19.19
C ASN A 163 -0.08 15.06 -18.33
N GLY A 164 0.50 15.28 -17.15
CA GLY A 164 0.12 16.31 -16.19
C GLY A 164 -1.08 15.99 -15.30
N LYS A 165 -1.77 14.87 -15.52
CA LYS A 165 -2.85 14.42 -14.65
C LYS A 165 -2.28 13.63 -13.48
N ILE A 166 -2.79 13.88 -12.27
CA ILE A 166 -2.30 13.26 -11.04
C ILE A 166 -3.46 12.54 -10.34
N VAL A 167 -3.18 11.33 -9.91
CA VAL A 167 -4.00 10.52 -9.01
C VAL A 167 -3.17 10.23 -7.76
N VAL A 168 -3.79 10.13 -6.61
CA VAL A 168 -3.15 9.71 -5.37
C VAL A 168 -3.80 8.42 -4.86
N THR A 169 -2.99 7.49 -4.41
CA THR A 169 -3.44 6.29 -3.71
C THR A 169 -2.66 6.13 -2.43
N GLY A 170 -3.30 5.65 -1.39
CA GLY A 170 -2.64 5.42 -0.10
C GLY A 170 -3.15 4.15 0.56
N TYR A 171 -2.32 3.56 1.40
CA TYR A 171 -2.61 2.28 2.04
C TYR A 171 -2.56 2.41 3.55
N CYS A 172 -3.55 1.84 4.26
CA CYS A 172 -3.67 1.91 5.72
C CYS A 172 -3.63 3.39 6.19
N TRP A 173 -2.61 3.79 6.94
CA TRP A 173 -2.38 5.18 7.33
C TRP A 173 -2.32 6.12 6.11
N GLY A 174 -1.64 5.70 5.04
CA GLY A 174 -1.56 6.46 3.78
C GLY A 174 -2.90 6.67 3.10
N GLY A 175 -3.89 5.78 3.30
CA GLY A 175 -5.25 5.96 2.79
C GLY A 175 -5.91 7.22 3.35
N GLY A 176 -5.79 7.46 4.66
CA GLY A 176 -6.25 8.71 5.28
C GLY A 176 -5.52 9.94 4.73
N GLN A 177 -4.22 9.80 4.44
CA GLN A 177 -3.43 10.90 3.86
C GLN A 177 -3.81 11.17 2.41
N SER A 178 -4.20 10.17 1.61
CA SER A 178 -4.63 10.37 0.23
C SER A 178 -5.90 11.23 0.16
N PHE A 179 -6.90 10.95 1.00
CA PHE A 179 -8.11 11.75 1.09
C PHE A 179 -7.82 13.17 1.60
N ARG A 180 -7.02 13.29 2.67
CA ARG A 180 -6.61 14.59 3.19
C ARG A 180 -5.87 15.41 2.14
N PHE A 181 -4.96 14.81 1.39
CA PHE A 181 -4.22 15.50 0.34
C PHE A 181 -5.14 15.99 -0.77
N ALA A 182 -6.09 15.17 -1.22
CA ALA A 182 -7.05 15.55 -2.25
C ALA A 182 -7.94 16.73 -1.83
N THR A 183 -8.27 16.88 -0.54
CA THR A 183 -9.03 18.04 -0.03
C THR A 183 -8.20 19.33 0.00
N ASN A 184 -6.87 19.21 0.06
CA ASN A 184 -5.94 20.35 0.08
C ASN A 184 -5.41 20.71 -1.32
N ARG A 185 -5.63 19.83 -2.31
CA ARG A 185 -5.11 20.01 -3.66
C ARG A 185 -6.16 19.65 -4.72
N PRO A 186 -6.94 20.64 -5.22
CA PRO A 186 -8.12 20.40 -6.05
C PRO A 186 -7.82 19.92 -7.47
N ASP A 187 -6.57 19.97 -7.94
CA ASP A 187 -6.14 19.45 -9.24
C ASP A 187 -5.93 17.93 -9.28
N ILE A 188 -5.94 17.25 -8.12
CA ILE A 188 -5.92 15.78 -8.03
C ILE A 188 -7.19 15.21 -8.68
N LYS A 189 -7.02 14.26 -9.59
CA LYS A 189 -8.12 13.70 -10.40
C LYS A 189 -8.88 12.58 -9.70
N ALA A 190 -8.21 11.84 -8.83
CA ALA A 190 -8.81 10.81 -7.98
C ALA A 190 -7.94 10.58 -6.74
N ALA A 191 -8.57 10.16 -5.64
CA ALA A 191 -7.93 9.69 -4.41
C ALA A 191 -8.51 8.33 -4.03
N LEU A 192 -7.65 7.37 -3.71
CA LEU A 192 -7.97 5.99 -3.41
C LEU A 192 -7.34 5.59 -2.07
#